data_8d2fca4e8e8d8a867f3da75b7721ccf5
#
_entry.id   8d2fca4e8e8d8a867f3da75b7721ccf5
#
_cell.length_a   1.000
_cell.length_b   1.000
_cell.length_c   1.000
_cell.angle_alpha   90.00
_cell.angle_beta   90.00
_cell.angle_gamma   90.00
#
_symmetry.space_group_name_H-M   'P 1'
#
loop_
_entity.id
_entity.type
_entity.pdbx_description
1 polymer ?
#
loop_
_entity_poly.entity_id
_entity_poly.type
_entity_poly.pdbx_seq_one_letter_code
_entity_poly.pdbx_strand_id
1 'polypeptide(L)'
;MLGLALVAGLATAPTATAATVSGTAPTATTAATTLTVEEQRLDRAAPQEILRRSGFDSVAPQFARALAKANSYAQAERLVEQQGDRLWQRAVDRAQGRGPAGGDLTRDDDRPLYWARLGMTREIRTWDPKFDLSNSRRAKLLDALERTSRGQDTIRYSHNRDMRRILVTGFDPFTLDIDSRISNPSGATALALDGTIIQTADGPARVETVVFPVRWQDFTDGTVERTLRPYLPQVDLFTTVSQGRVGLFDIERTNGAWRGNYPDNANVSLTETIPVSDPASQPQWTSTTLPYAAIVAANTGRFPVSDHTTVTEIPAGETTSVTRPDGPTEGSTARGGGGGNYLSNEIAYRATLLRDRLGLHSSLPGGHVHTPVLQFGTGNTDPATGTITDPEFVRNRLDIIAQVREILKVAADNTTDVRK
;
A
#
# COMPACT_ATOMS: atom_id res chain seq x y z
N MET A 1 25.82 -1.08 -21.64
CA MET A 1 25.46 -2.18 -20.74
C MET A 1 26.04 -1.86 -19.38
N LEU A 2 25.30 -1.19 -18.51
CA LEU A 2 25.61 -1.05 -17.09
C LEU A 2 24.30 -1.29 -16.34
N GLY A 3 24.13 -2.51 -15.85
CA GLY A 3 23.06 -2.86 -14.94
C GLY A 3 23.40 -2.32 -13.56
N LEU A 4 22.58 -1.43 -13.01
CA LEU A 4 22.62 -1.09 -11.60
C LEU A 4 21.96 -2.23 -10.79
N ALA A 5 22.77 -3.24 -10.47
CA ALA A 5 22.46 -4.18 -9.40
C ALA A 5 22.67 -3.44 -8.08
N LEU A 6 21.63 -3.31 -7.25
CA LEU A 6 21.81 -2.95 -5.85
C LEU A 6 22.50 -4.12 -5.14
N VAL A 7 23.81 -4.11 -5.17
CA VAL A 7 24.65 -5.00 -4.36
C VAL A 7 24.67 -4.43 -2.95
N ALA A 8 24.21 -5.22 -1.98
CA ALA A 8 24.45 -4.97 -0.57
C ALA A 8 25.96 -5.03 -0.29
N GLY A 9 26.62 -3.89 -0.37
CA GLY A 9 28.01 -3.73 0.04
C GLY A 9 28.08 -3.57 1.56
N LEU A 10 28.76 -4.48 2.22
CA LEU A 10 29.24 -4.31 3.59
C LEU A 10 30.19 -3.09 3.63
N ALA A 11 29.70 -1.96 4.10
CA ALA A 11 30.52 -0.81 4.43
C ALA A 11 30.74 -0.81 5.95
N THR A 12 32.00 -0.93 6.35
CA THR A 12 32.48 -0.72 7.71
C THR A 12 32.19 0.71 8.14
N ALA A 13 31.39 0.86 9.20
CA ALA A 13 31.03 2.14 9.76
C ALA A 13 32.20 2.77 10.53
N PRO A 14 32.46 4.08 10.35
CA PRO A 14 33.22 4.84 11.34
C PRO A 14 32.32 5.13 12.55
N THR A 15 32.88 4.94 13.74
CA THR A 15 32.28 5.30 15.03
C THR A 15 32.00 6.82 15.06
N ALA A 16 30.73 7.19 14.87
CA ALA A 16 30.27 8.53 15.12
C ALA A 16 29.65 8.62 16.53
N THR A 17 30.23 9.46 17.36
CA THR A 17 29.74 9.86 18.67
C THR A 17 28.30 10.39 18.56
N ALA A 18 27.37 9.74 19.22
CA ALA A 18 25.97 10.17 19.26
C ALA A 18 25.87 11.48 20.06
N ALA A 19 25.66 12.58 19.37
CA ALA A 19 25.11 13.78 19.97
C ALA A 19 23.60 13.56 20.17
N THR A 20 23.14 13.44 21.40
CA THR A 20 21.75 13.44 21.78
C THR A 20 21.15 14.82 21.47
N VAL A 21 20.55 14.97 20.29
CA VAL A 21 19.65 16.08 20.03
C VAL A 21 18.30 15.72 20.64
N SER A 22 18.02 16.27 21.81
CA SER A 22 16.66 16.29 22.37
C SER A 22 15.79 17.19 21.47
N GLY A 23 15.29 16.63 20.38
CA GLY A 23 14.26 17.24 19.59
C GLY A 23 12.92 17.09 20.33
N THR A 24 12.41 18.17 20.94
CA THR A 24 11.02 18.27 21.37
C THR A 24 10.15 17.99 20.14
N ALA A 25 9.39 16.90 20.19
CA ALA A 25 8.38 16.63 19.19
C ALA A 25 7.47 17.88 19.05
N PRO A 26 7.15 18.32 17.81
CA PRO A 26 6.27 19.45 17.63
C PRO A 26 4.92 19.14 18.30
N THR A 27 4.46 20.06 19.11
CA THR A 27 3.14 19.94 19.78
C THR A 27 2.08 19.69 18.70
N ALA A 28 1.17 18.75 18.94
CA ALA A 28 0.13 18.32 18.00
C ALA A 28 -0.70 19.49 17.38
N THR A 29 -0.62 20.66 17.98
CA THR A 29 -1.28 21.89 17.58
C THR A 29 -0.73 22.51 16.28
N THR A 30 0.58 22.39 16.02
CA THR A 30 1.21 22.99 14.84
C THR A 30 1.18 22.07 13.62
N ALA A 31 1.10 20.75 13.85
CA ALA A 31 1.17 19.76 12.78
C ALA A 31 -0.05 19.75 11.84
N ALA A 32 -1.23 20.13 12.32
CA ALA A 32 -2.46 20.06 11.51
C ALA A 32 -2.57 21.14 10.42
N THR A 33 -1.85 22.26 10.56
CA THR A 33 -1.88 23.41 9.63
C THR A 33 -0.62 23.53 8.78
N THR A 34 0.45 22.81 9.13
CA THR A 34 1.70 22.81 8.35
C THR A 34 1.62 21.76 7.24
N LEU A 35 2.07 22.13 6.03
CA LEU A 35 2.13 21.18 4.91
C LEU A 35 3.08 20.03 5.23
N THR A 36 2.63 18.82 4.92
CA THR A 36 3.48 17.63 5.04
C THR A 36 4.54 17.59 3.93
N VAL A 37 5.57 16.77 4.12
CA VAL A 37 6.57 16.52 3.08
C VAL A 37 5.93 16.00 1.80
N GLU A 38 4.92 15.14 1.89
CA GLU A 38 4.16 14.65 0.74
C GLU A 38 3.45 15.80 0.00
N GLU A 39 2.75 16.68 0.73
CA GLU A 39 2.04 17.83 0.15
C GLU A 39 2.97 18.87 -0.48
N GLN A 40 4.19 19.02 0.03
CA GLN A 40 5.21 19.89 -0.56
C GLN A 40 5.70 19.39 -1.92
N ARG A 41 5.71 18.07 -2.15
CA ARG A 41 6.10 17.46 -3.44
C ARG A 41 5.12 17.78 -4.57
N LEU A 42 3.88 18.19 -4.26
CA LEU A 42 2.88 18.58 -5.27
C LEU A 42 3.39 19.71 -6.20
N ASP A 43 4.27 20.57 -5.72
CA ASP A 43 4.76 21.72 -6.49
C ASP A 43 5.86 21.32 -7.51
N ARG A 44 6.28 20.05 -7.55
CA ARG A 44 7.22 19.52 -8.53
C ARG A 44 6.56 19.37 -9.90
N ALA A 45 7.35 19.41 -10.96
CA ALA A 45 6.86 19.36 -12.36
C ALA A 45 6.12 18.04 -12.67
N ALA A 46 6.66 16.89 -12.27
CA ALA A 46 6.07 15.59 -12.59
C ALA A 46 4.68 15.37 -11.97
N PRO A 47 4.42 15.66 -10.67
CA PRO A 47 3.07 15.64 -10.09
C PRO A 47 2.07 16.52 -10.86
N GLN A 48 2.46 17.74 -11.20
CA GLN A 48 1.60 18.67 -11.94
C GLN A 48 1.29 18.17 -13.34
N GLU A 49 2.28 17.59 -14.03
CA GLU A 49 2.06 16.99 -15.33
C GLU A 49 1.16 15.75 -15.26
N ILE A 50 1.35 14.88 -14.27
CA ILE A 50 0.49 13.70 -14.04
C ILE A 50 -0.96 14.13 -13.82
N LEU A 51 -1.20 15.10 -12.95
CA LEU A 51 -2.54 15.63 -12.67
C LEU A 51 -3.19 16.21 -13.94
N ARG A 52 -2.48 17.03 -14.68
CA ARG A 52 -2.97 17.65 -15.91
C ARG A 52 -3.27 16.62 -17.00
N ARG A 53 -2.34 15.68 -17.26
CA ARG A 53 -2.48 14.67 -18.32
C ARG A 53 -3.48 13.56 -17.98
N SER A 54 -3.94 13.48 -16.73
CA SER A 54 -5.02 12.59 -16.31
C SER A 54 -6.36 13.32 -16.12
N GLY A 55 -6.38 14.65 -16.18
CA GLY A 55 -7.56 15.47 -15.90
C GLY A 55 -7.90 15.56 -14.42
N PHE A 56 -6.99 15.16 -13.50
CA PHE A 56 -7.20 15.27 -12.06
C PHE A 56 -6.75 16.61 -11.48
N ASP A 57 -6.15 17.49 -12.26
CA ASP A 57 -5.76 18.85 -11.89
C ASP A 57 -6.93 19.71 -11.38
N SER A 58 -8.15 19.43 -11.84
CA SER A 58 -9.36 20.12 -11.39
C SER A 58 -9.89 19.67 -10.03
N VAL A 59 -9.40 18.56 -9.45
CA VAL A 59 -9.94 17.95 -8.22
C VAL A 59 -9.77 18.86 -7.02
N ALA A 60 -8.54 19.24 -6.69
CA ALA A 60 -8.27 20.10 -5.53
C ALA A 60 -8.95 21.48 -5.63
N PRO A 61 -8.90 22.21 -6.78
CA PRO A 61 -9.65 23.46 -6.92
C PRO A 61 -11.16 23.31 -6.80
N GLN A 62 -11.76 22.23 -7.27
CA GLN A 62 -13.19 21.96 -7.10
C GLN A 62 -13.54 21.67 -5.64
N PHE A 63 -12.70 20.89 -4.96
CA PHE A 63 -12.83 20.58 -3.55
C PHE A 63 -12.73 21.85 -2.68
N ALA A 64 -11.74 22.72 -2.92
CA ALA A 64 -11.59 23.99 -2.23
C ALA A 64 -12.85 24.86 -2.35
N ARG A 65 -13.41 24.98 -3.57
CA ARG A 65 -14.66 25.72 -3.78
C ARG A 65 -15.86 25.12 -3.04
N ALA A 66 -15.88 23.79 -2.88
CA ALA A 66 -16.93 23.10 -2.13
C ALA A 66 -16.75 23.31 -0.61
N LEU A 67 -15.52 23.21 -0.10
CA LEU A 67 -15.20 23.49 1.30
C LEU A 67 -15.56 24.92 1.71
N ALA A 68 -15.30 25.91 0.86
CA ALA A 68 -15.60 27.32 1.10
C ALA A 68 -17.11 27.60 1.32
N LYS A 69 -18.00 26.67 0.88
CA LYS A 69 -19.44 26.76 1.09
C LYS A 69 -19.91 26.11 2.39
N ALA A 70 -19.07 25.37 3.08
CA ALA A 70 -19.43 24.73 4.35
C ALA A 70 -19.56 25.79 5.45
N ASN A 71 -20.70 25.79 6.14
CA ASN A 71 -21.01 26.75 7.19
C ASN A 71 -20.93 26.14 8.61
N SER A 72 -20.59 24.85 8.70
CA SER A 72 -20.38 24.15 9.97
C SER A 72 -19.45 22.95 9.79
N TYR A 73 -18.87 22.49 10.91
CA TYR A 73 -18.03 21.29 10.93
C TYR A 73 -18.76 20.07 10.34
N ALA A 74 -20.02 19.82 10.74
CA ALA A 74 -20.79 18.68 10.25
C ALA A 74 -21.06 18.72 8.74
N GLN A 75 -21.16 19.91 8.14
CA GLN A 75 -21.24 20.05 6.68
C GLN A 75 -19.89 19.75 6.02
N ALA A 76 -18.80 20.25 6.61
CA ALA A 76 -17.45 20.00 6.12
C ALA A 76 -17.12 18.51 6.18
N GLU A 77 -17.43 17.82 7.27
CA GLU A 77 -17.19 16.40 7.47
C GLU A 77 -17.90 15.54 6.39
N ARG A 78 -19.20 15.73 6.23
CA ARG A 78 -19.96 15.04 5.14
C ARG A 78 -19.42 15.36 3.75
N LEU A 79 -19.02 16.60 3.50
CA LEU A 79 -18.44 16.99 2.23
C LEU A 79 -17.12 16.27 1.98
N VAL A 80 -16.24 16.24 2.97
CA VAL A 80 -14.93 15.58 2.89
C VAL A 80 -15.09 14.10 2.60
N GLU A 81 -15.95 13.41 3.35
CA GLU A 81 -16.25 11.99 3.12
C GLU A 81 -16.76 11.74 1.70
N GLN A 82 -17.79 12.49 1.26
CA GLN A 82 -18.32 12.34 -0.10
C GLN A 82 -17.31 12.63 -1.20
N GLN A 83 -16.44 13.62 -1.00
CA GLN A 83 -15.44 13.96 -2.02
C GLN A 83 -14.29 12.95 -2.03
N GLY A 84 -13.93 12.38 -0.89
CA GLY A 84 -12.97 11.27 -0.81
C GLY A 84 -13.50 10.02 -1.52
N ASP A 85 -14.72 9.60 -1.23
CA ASP A 85 -15.37 8.47 -1.94
C ASP A 85 -15.46 8.71 -3.45
N ARG A 86 -15.81 9.92 -3.87
CA ARG A 86 -15.86 10.30 -5.29
C ARG A 86 -14.48 10.26 -5.95
N LEU A 87 -13.43 10.66 -5.24
CA LEU A 87 -12.07 10.60 -5.75
C LEU A 87 -11.65 9.13 -5.95
N TRP A 88 -11.89 8.26 -4.97
CA TRP A 88 -11.66 6.82 -5.08
C TRP A 88 -12.40 6.24 -6.27
N GLN A 89 -13.73 6.43 -6.32
CA GLN A 89 -14.57 5.89 -7.39
C GLN A 89 -14.13 6.39 -8.77
N ARG A 90 -13.76 7.67 -8.89
CA ARG A 90 -13.24 8.23 -10.14
C ARG A 90 -11.95 7.55 -10.59
N ALA A 91 -11.05 7.26 -9.66
CA ALA A 91 -9.80 6.58 -9.97
C ALA A 91 -10.04 5.13 -10.40
N VAL A 92 -10.92 4.41 -9.69
CA VAL A 92 -11.36 3.05 -10.03
C VAL A 92 -12.05 3.02 -11.40
N ASP A 93 -13.01 3.90 -11.65
CA ASP A 93 -13.72 3.98 -12.93
C ASP A 93 -12.76 4.25 -14.09
N ARG A 94 -11.79 5.15 -13.86
CA ARG A 94 -10.74 5.44 -14.85
C ARG A 94 -9.89 4.21 -15.14
N ALA A 95 -9.39 3.53 -14.11
CA ALA A 95 -8.53 2.35 -14.24
C ALA A 95 -9.25 1.20 -14.96
N GLN A 96 -10.55 1.08 -14.77
CA GLN A 96 -11.38 0.03 -15.37
C GLN A 96 -12.04 0.43 -16.70
N GLY A 97 -11.62 1.56 -17.28
CA GLY A 97 -12.13 2.01 -18.58
C GLY A 97 -13.53 2.64 -18.56
N ARG A 98 -14.11 2.84 -17.37
CA ARG A 98 -15.39 3.52 -17.20
C ARG A 98 -15.20 5.04 -17.13
N GLY A 99 -16.12 5.78 -17.67
CA GLY A 99 -16.07 7.24 -17.70
C GLY A 99 -14.94 7.83 -18.57
N PRO A 100 -14.72 9.15 -18.53
CA PRO A 100 -13.75 9.84 -19.36
C PRO A 100 -12.31 9.52 -18.92
N ALA A 101 -11.39 9.45 -19.90
CA ALA A 101 -9.95 9.29 -19.60
C ALA A 101 -9.37 10.51 -18.88
N GLY A 102 -9.93 11.69 -19.16
CA GLY A 102 -9.50 12.95 -18.58
C GLY A 102 -8.28 13.60 -19.26
N GLY A 103 -7.54 12.83 -20.08
CA GLY A 103 -6.36 13.25 -20.80
C GLY A 103 -5.68 12.06 -21.49
N ASP A 104 -4.41 12.21 -21.83
CA ASP A 104 -3.63 11.25 -22.61
C ASP A 104 -2.78 10.28 -21.75
N LEU A 105 -2.75 10.44 -20.43
CA LEU A 105 -2.11 9.49 -19.55
C LEU A 105 -2.93 8.20 -19.50
N THR A 106 -2.27 7.04 -19.54
CA THR A 106 -2.95 5.73 -19.54
C THR A 106 -3.88 5.55 -18.33
N ARG A 107 -5.00 4.85 -18.54
CA ARG A 107 -6.08 4.76 -17.55
C ARG A 107 -5.71 4.00 -16.29
N ASP A 108 -4.83 3.03 -16.40
CA ASP A 108 -4.35 2.11 -15.36
C ASP A 108 -3.37 2.73 -14.36
N ASP A 109 -3.12 4.04 -14.47
CA ASP A 109 -2.16 4.78 -13.66
C ASP A 109 -2.73 5.14 -12.27
N ASP A 110 -2.04 4.76 -11.19
CA ASP A 110 -2.43 5.01 -9.80
C ASP A 110 -2.06 6.43 -9.31
N ARG A 111 -1.06 7.05 -9.92
CA ARG A 111 -0.50 8.34 -9.48
C ARG A 111 -1.51 9.48 -9.45
N PRO A 112 -2.48 9.59 -10.39
CA PRO A 112 -3.50 10.64 -10.34
C PRO A 112 -4.31 10.64 -9.04
N LEU A 113 -4.66 9.47 -8.51
CA LEU A 113 -5.34 9.34 -7.20
C LEU A 113 -4.47 9.91 -6.07
N TYR A 114 -3.21 9.48 -6.01
CA TYR A 114 -2.27 9.90 -4.98
C TYR A 114 -2.08 11.42 -4.95
N TRP A 115 -1.72 12.02 -6.10
CA TRP A 115 -1.46 13.45 -6.18
C TRP A 115 -2.71 14.30 -5.99
N ALA A 116 -3.87 13.86 -6.49
CA ALA A 116 -5.13 14.57 -6.28
C ALA A 116 -5.55 14.55 -4.80
N ARG A 117 -5.39 13.42 -4.10
CA ARG A 117 -5.63 13.33 -2.65
C ARG A 117 -4.74 14.29 -1.88
N LEU A 118 -3.45 14.35 -2.17
CA LEU A 118 -2.54 15.31 -1.54
C LEU A 118 -2.95 16.77 -1.80
N GLY A 119 -3.47 17.07 -2.98
CA GLY A 119 -4.08 18.37 -3.26
C GLY A 119 -5.24 18.65 -2.35
N MET A 120 -6.12 17.69 -2.12
CA MET A 120 -7.28 17.86 -1.21
C MET A 120 -6.86 17.96 0.26
N THR A 121 -5.87 17.19 0.72
CA THR A 121 -5.37 17.31 2.11
C THR A 121 -4.74 18.68 2.35
N ARG A 122 -3.98 19.19 1.38
CA ARG A 122 -3.40 20.55 1.40
C ARG A 122 -4.50 21.61 1.54
N GLU A 123 -5.61 21.49 0.81
CA GLU A 123 -6.75 22.39 0.94
C GLU A 123 -7.36 22.37 2.35
N ILE A 124 -7.55 21.19 2.96
CA ILE A 124 -8.04 21.10 4.36
C ILE A 124 -7.06 21.76 5.34
N ARG A 125 -5.75 21.60 5.16
CA ARG A 125 -4.72 22.15 6.04
C ARG A 125 -4.70 23.67 6.00
N THR A 126 -4.84 24.25 4.84
CA THR A 126 -4.75 25.69 4.62
C THR A 126 -6.10 26.40 4.74
N TRP A 127 -7.21 25.63 4.84
CA TRP A 127 -8.56 26.21 4.91
C TRP A 127 -8.80 26.98 6.20
N ASP A 128 -9.30 28.21 6.05
CA ASP A 128 -9.74 29.06 7.15
C ASP A 128 -11.27 29.30 7.05
N PRO A 129 -12.10 28.45 7.71
CA PRO A 129 -13.55 28.58 7.67
C PRO A 129 -14.08 29.68 8.54
N LYS A 130 -15.32 30.11 8.27
CA LYS A 130 -16.02 31.12 9.08
C LYS A 130 -16.52 30.61 10.45
N PHE A 131 -16.42 29.31 10.72
CA PHE A 131 -16.76 28.68 12.00
C PHE A 131 -15.49 28.17 12.70
N ASP A 132 -15.57 27.92 13.99
CA ASP A 132 -14.44 27.38 14.75
C ASP A 132 -14.05 25.99 14.29
N LEU A 133 -12.84 25.85 13.77
CA LEU A 133 -12.22 24.59 13.34
C LEU A 133 -10.96 24.35 14.17
N SER A 134 -11.13 23.67 15.31
CA SER A 134 -10.00 23.27 16.14
C SER A 134 -9.07 22.31 15.38
N ASN A 135 -7.80 22.25 15.80
CA ASN A 135 -6.82 21.32 15.19
C ASN A 135 -7.25 19.85 15.27
N SER A 136 -7.92 19.45 16.35
CA SER A 136 -8.49 18.10 16.49
C SER A 136 -9.57 17.83 15.45
N ARG A 137 -10.47 18.78 15.19
CA ARG A 137 -11.48 18.65 14.14
C ARG A 137 -10.86 18.63 12.75
N ARG A 138 -9.85 19.46 12.51
CA ARG A 138 -9.10 19.45 11.23
C ARG A 138 -8.41 18.09 11.00
N ALA A 139 -7.78 17.53 12.04
CA ALA A 139 -7.17 16.20 11.95
C ALA A 139 -8.20 15.11 11.61
N LYS A 140 -9.43 15.19 12.17
CA LYS A 140 -10.52 14.26 11.82
C LYS A 140 -10.97 14.39 10.36
N LEU A 141 -11.01 15.61 9.81
CA LEU A 141 -11.32 15.82 8.40
C LEU A 141 -10.24 15.23 7.50
N LEU A 142 -8.97 15.38 7.87
CA LEU A 142 -7.85 14.77 7.15
C LEU A 142 -7.92 13.24 7.20
N ASP A 143 -8.16 12.65 8.37
CA ASP A 143 -8.33 11.19 8.53
C ASP A 143 -9.52 10.66 7.70
N ALA A 144 -10.66 11.36 7.71
CA ALA A 144 -11.82 11.01 6.91
C ALA A 144 -11.50 11.00 5.40
N LEU A 145 -10.81 12.06 4.92
CA LEU A 145 -10.39 12.12 3.51
C LEU A 145 -9.41 10.98 3.16
N GLU A 146 -8.42 10.74 4.02
CA GLU A 146 -7.44 9.68 3.83
C GLU A 146 -8.12 8.31 3.69
N ARG A 147 -9.06 7.97 4.57
CA ARG A 147 -9.79 6.69 4.54
C ARG A 147 -10.67 6.55 3.32
N THR A 148 -11.53 7.54 3.07
CA THR A 148 -12.53 7.46 1.99
C THR A 148 -11.87 7.46 0.60
N SER A 149 -10.80 8.24 0.41
CA SER A 149 -10.08 8.28 -0.87
C SER A 149 -9.13 7.10 -1.12
N ARG A 150 -9.07 6.13 -0.20
CA ARG A 150 -8.28 4.89 -0.32
C ARG A 150 -9.12 3.63 -0.44
N GLY A 151 -10.44 3.75 -0.56
CA GLY A 151 -11.34 2.61 -0.64
C GLY A 151 -11.58 1.90 0.71
N GLN A 152 -11.10 2.45 1.84
CA GLN A 152 -11.18 1.77 3.14
C GLN A 152 -12.61 1.70 3.67
N ASP A 153 -13.49 2.62 3.28
CA ASP A 153 -14.88 2.69 3.70
C ASP A 153 -15.87 2.20 2.63
N THR A 154 -15.39 1.79 1.45
CA THR A 154 -16.24 1.45 0.30
C THR A 154 -16.37 -0.05 0.01
N ILE A 155 -15.67 -0.92 0.75
CA ILE A 155 -15.73 -2.37 0.58
C ILE A 155 -17.17 -2.85 0.73
N ARG A 156 -17.69 -3.57 -0.27
CA ARG A 156 -19.06 -4.08 -0.30
C ARG A 156 -19.12 -5.47 -0.93
N TYR A 157 -19.44 -6.45 -0.11
CA TYR A 157 -19.70 -7.81 -0.59
C TYR A 157 -21.20 -8.08 -0.68
N SER A 158 -21.61 -8.73 -1.76
CA SER A 158 -22.96 -9.24 -1.92
C SER A 158 -23.31 -10.26 -0.83
N HIS A 159 -24.57 -10.34 -0.42
CA HIS A 159 -25.08 -11.42 0.42
C HIS A 159 -25.26 -12.74 -0.35
N ASN A 160 -25.00 -12.76 -1.66
CA ASN A 160 -25.01 -14.00 -2.44
C ASN A 160 -23.93 -14.96 -1.93
N ARG A 161 -24.34 -16.15 -1.48
CA ARG A 161 -23.45 -17.19 -0.95
C ARG A 161 -22.67 -17.92 -2.05
N ASP A 162 -23.13 -17.88 -3.29
CA ASP A 162 -22.48 -18.52 -4.43
C ASP A 162 -21.31 -17.67 -4.97
N MET A 163 -21.14 -16.44 -4.46
CA MET A 163 -20.07 -15.54 -4.85
C MET A 163 -18.96 -15.55 -3.79
N ARG A 164 -17.78 -15.99 -4.16
CA ARG A 164 -16.59 -15.90 -3.31
C ARG A 164 -16.17 -14.43 -3.13
N ARG A 165 -15.47 -14.15 -2.04
CA ARG A 165 -15.07 -12.80 -1.64
C ARG A 165 -13.58 -12.75 -1.44
N ILE A 166 -12.91 -11.88 -2.18
CA ILE A 166 -11.46 -11.70 -2.14
C ILE A 166 -11.17 -10.27 -1.70
N LEU A 167 -10.31 -10.11 -0.69
CA LEU A 167 -9.82 -8.82 -0.25
C LEU A 167 -8.37 -8.64 -0.66
N VAL A 168 -8.07 -7.54 -1.36
CA VAL A 168 -6.72 -7.23 -1.85
C VAL A 168 -6.30 -5.87 -1.32
N THR A 169 -5.05 -5.74 -0.91
CA THR A 169 -4.50 -4.43 -0.55
C THR A 169 -3.42 -3.99 -1.54
N GLY A 170 -3.27 -2.70 -1.71
CA GLY A 170 -2.17 -2.08 -2.43
C GLY A 170 -1.58 -0.92 -1.64
N PHE A 171 -0.58 -0.27 -2.20
CA PHE A 171 0.10 0.87 -1.61
C PHE A 171 0.13 2.07 -2.54
N ASP A 172 0.25 3.26 -1.96
CA ASP A 172 0.61 4.48 -2.67
C ASP A 172 2.00 4.39 -3.30
N PRO A 173 2.31 5.22 -4.29
CA PRO A 173 3.69 5.46 -4.75
C PRO A 173 4.61 5.85 -3.59
N PHE A 174 5.89 5.46 -3.66
CA PHE A 174 6.89 5.74 -2.63
C PHE A 174 8.25 6.00 -3.26
N THR A 175 9.28 6.37 -2.48
CA THR A 175 10.60 6.83 -2.96
C THR A 175 10.54 8.12 -3.81
N LEU A 176 9.56 8.95 -3.56
CA LEU A 176 9.20 10.11 -4.38
C LEU A 176 10.21 11.27 -4.32
N ASP A 177 11.17 11.24 -3.39
CA ASP A 177 12.29 12.18 -3.39
C ASP A 177 13.41 11.74 -4.34
N ILE A 178 13.48 10.45 -4.67
CA ILE A 178 14.37 9.92 -5.69
C ILE A 178 13.78 10.22 -7.08
N ASP A 179 12.51 9.86 -7.27
CA ASP A 179 11.81 10.11 -8.53
C ASP A 179 10.30 10.30 -8.31
N SER A 180 9.83 11.53 -8.45
CA SER A 180 8.39 11.85 -8.29
C SER A 180 7.49 11.34 -9.43
N ARG A 181 8.08 10.70 -10.45
CA ARG A 181 7.35 10.05 -11.55
C ARG A 181 6.92 8.62 -11.22
N ILE A 182 7.42 8.03 -10.13
CA ILE A 182 7.19 6.62 -9.77
C ILE A 182 5.70 6.33 -9.54
N SER A 183 5.24 5.18 -10.03
CA SER A 183 3.96 4.54 -9.80
C SER A 183 4.16 3.30 -8.94
N ASN A 184 3.17 2.90 -8.17
CA ASN A 184 3.20 1.65 -7.42
C ASN A 184 2.31 0.60 -8.11
N PRO A 185 2.87 -0.50 -8.62
CA PRO A 185 2.07 -1.51 -9.33
C PRO A 185 1.00 -2.15 -8.45
N SER A 186 1.19 -2.20 -7.11
CA SER A 186 0.15 -2.71 -6.20
C SER A 186 -1.03 -1.75 -6.06
N GLY A 187 -0.78 -0.44 -6.04
CA GLY A 187 -1.83 0.57 -6.06
C GLY A 187 -2.62 0.58 -7.37
N ALA A 188 -1.89 0.50 -8.50
CA ALA A 188 -2.50 0.35 -9.82
C ALA A 188 -3.36 -0.92 -9.92
N THR A 189 -2.89 -2.03 -9.37
CA THR A 189 -3.65 -3.29 -9.28
C THR A 189 -4.91 -3.14 -8.44
N ALA A 190 -4.83 -2.48 -7.30
CA ALA A 190 -5.99 -2.22 -6.45
C ALA A 190 -7.08 -1.47 -7.22
N LEU A 191 -6.73 -0.38 -7.91
CA LEU A 191 -7.69 0.37 -8.74
C LEU A 191 -8.30 -0.45 -9.88
N ALA A 192 -7.47 -1.26 -10.55
CA ALA A 192 -7.92 -2.07 -11.68
C ALA A 192 -8.86 -3.21 -11.28
N LEU A 193 -8.71 -3.75 -10.06
CA LEU A 193 -9.46 -4.92 -9.59
C LEU A 193 -10.63 -4.58 -8.66
N ASP A 194 -10.72 -3.37 -8.13
CA ASP A 194 -11.77 -2.99 -7.20
C ASP A 194 -13.18 -3.25 -7.75
N GLY A 195 -13.98 -4.00 -7.01
CA GLY A 195 -15.33 -4.35 -7.41
C GLY A 195 -15.45 -5.27 -8.62
N THR A 196 -14.37 -5.84 -9.14
CA THR A 196 -14.40 -6.75 -10.31
C THR A 196 -14.76 -8.18 -9.91
N ILE A 197 -15.13 -8.98 -10.93
CA ILE A 197 -15.41 -10.41 -10.79
C ILE A 197 -14.31 -11.20 -11.48
N ILE A 198 -13.74 -12.17 -10.76
CA ILE A 198 -12.85 -13.20 -11.29
C ILE A 198 -13.64 -14.50 -11.40
N GLN A 199 -13.59 -15.18 -12.55
CA GLN A 199 -14.18 -16.50 -12.72
C GLN A 199 -13.19 -17.54 -12.17
N THR A 200 -13.59 -18.28 -11.15
CA THR A 200 -12.83 -19.36 -10.53
C THR A 200 -13.45 -20.71 -10.86
N ALA A 201 -12.77 -21.80 -10.56
CA ALA A 201 -13.29 -23.16 -10.77
C ALA A 201 -14.59 -23.42 -9.98
N ASP A 202 -14.74 -22.79 -8.81
CA ASP A 202 -15.90 -22.94 -7.92
C ASP A 202 -16.99 -21.88 -8.15
N GLY A 203 -16.85 -21.01 -9.16
CA GLY A 203 -17.79 -19.95 -9.48
C GLY A 203 -17.18 -18.55 -9.41
N PRO A 204 -18.01 -17.50 -9.47
CA PRO A 204 -17.54 -16.12 -9.49
C PRO A 204 -16.97 -15.69 -8.13
N ALA A 205 -15.87 -14.95 -8.16
CA ALA A 205 -15.26 -14.32 -6.99
C ALA A 205 -15.25 -12.80 -7.13
N ARG A 206 -15.86 -12.09 -6.18
CA ARG A 206 -15.83 -10.63 -6.09
C ARG A 206 -14.53 -10.19 -5.42
N VAL A 207 -13.80 -9.32 -6.08
CA VAL A 207 -12.61 -8.66 -5.52
C VAL A 207 -12.99 -7.28 -5.01
N GLU A 208 -12.66 -6.99 -3.76
CA GLU A 208 -12.72 -5.63 -3.20
C GLU A 208 -11.31 -5.25 -2.79
N THR A 209 -10.98 -3.97 -2.91
CA THR A 209 -9.60 -3.52 -2.70
C THR A 209 -9.52 -2.30 -1.81
N VAL A 210 -8.35 -2.10 -1.21
CA VAL A 210 -7.99 -0.89 -0.47
C VAL A 210 -6.54 -0.53 -0.74
N VAL A 211 -6.21 0.76 -0.62
CA VAL A 211 -4.83 1.24 -0.71
C VAL A 211 -4.37 1.75 0.65
N PHE A 212 -3.13 1.44 1.02
CA PHE A 212 -2.50 1.93 2.24
C PHE A 212 -1.46 3.02 1.95
N PRO A 213 -1.30 3.99 2.86
CA PRO A 213 -0.22 4.96 2.76
C PRO A 213 1.14 4.31 3.01
N VAL A 214 2.18 4.86 2.42
CA VAL A 214 3.56 4.48 2.74
C VAL A 214 4.06 5.41 3.84
N ARG A 215 3.53 5.24 5.06
CA ARG A 215 3.87 6.04 6.24
C ARG A 215 3.87 5.17 7.50
N TRP A 216 4.98 5.20 8.24
CA TRP A 216 5.13 4.43 9.49
C TRP A 216 4.10 4.79 10.56
N GLN A 217 3.74 6.07 10.66
CA GLN A 217 2.81 6.54 11.67
C GLN A 217 1.41 5.94 11.50
N ASP A 218 0.90 5.84 10.27
CA ASP A 218 -0.41 5.24 10.00
C ASP A 218 -0.48 3.78 10.46
N PHE A 219 0.61 3.04 10.31
CA PHE A 219 0.72 1.66 10.77
C PHE A 219 0.82 1.59 12.29
N THR A 220 1.56 2.50 12.91
CA THR A 220 1.64 2.64 14.38
C THR A 220 0.25 2.94 14.97
N ASP A 221 -0.53 3.78 14.31
CA ASP A 221 -1.89 4.14 14.70
C ASP A 221 -2.93 3.04 14.42
N GLY A 222 -2.50 1.88 13.92
CA GLY A 222 -3.34 0.69 13.71
C GLY A 222 -4.27 0.79 12.51
N THR A 223 -3.90 1.54 11.48
CA THR A 223 -4.72 1.69 10.26
C THR A 223 -4.97 0.33 9.58
N VAL A 224 -3.98 -0.57 9.58
CA VAL A 224 -4.13 -1.90 8.97
C VAL A 224 -5.22 -2.70 9.69
N GLU A 225 -5.14 -2.78 11.01
CA GLU A 225 -6.10 -3.53 11.82
C GLU A 225 -7.50 -2.93 11.76
N ARG A 226 -7.62 -1.59 11.84
CA ARG A 226 -8.92 -0.92 11.71
C ARG A 226 -9.60 -1.20 10.38
N THR A 227 -8.82 -1.18 9.30
CA THR A 227 -9.32 -1.39 7.95
C THR A 227 -9.71 -2.85 7.71
N LEU A 228 -8.86 -3.80 8.09
CA LEU A 228 -9.05 -5.21 7.73
C LEU A 228 -9.96 -5.99 8.68
N ARG A 229 -9.96 -5.66 9.98
CA ARG A 229 -10.72 -6.40 11.01
C ARG A 229 -12.20 -6.63 10.69
N PRO A 230 -12.97 -5.66 10.17
CA PRO A 230 -14.38 -5.88 9.85
C PRO A 230 -14.59 -6.88 8.71
N TYR A 231 -13.61 -7.06 7.83
CA TYR A 231 -13.77 -7.80 6.58
C TYR A 231 -13.13 -9.19 6.59
N LEU A 232 -12.02 -9.40 7.31
CA LEU A 232 -11.37 -10.72 7.35
C LEU A 232 -12.32 -11.87 7.71
N PRO A 233 -13.29 -11.74 8.65
CA PRO A 233 -14.27 -12.79 8.91
C PRO A 233 -15.31 -12.99 7.81
N GLN A 234 -15.36 -12.13 6.81
CA GLN A 234 -16.37 -12.11 5.76
C GLN A 234 -15.83 -12.59 4.40
N VAL A 235 -14.52 -12.75 4.26
CA VAL A 235 -13.88 -13.08 2.98
C VAL A 235 -13.38 -14.52 2.96
N ASP A 236 -13.18 -15.05 1.75
CA ASP A 236 -12.71 -16.42 1.52
C ASP A 236 -11.22 -16.48 1.19
N LEU A 237 -10.66 -15.32 0.87
CA LEU A 237 -9.24 -15.13 0.56
C LEU A 237 -8.86 -13.68 0.81
N PHE A 238 -7.69 -13.43 1.39
CA PHE A 238 -7.09 -12.10 1.37
C PHE A 238 -5.63 -12.16 0.91
N THR A 239 -5.17 -11.10 0.26
CA THR A 239 -3.75 -10.92 -0.01
C THR A 239 -3.36 -9.46 0.13
N THR A 240 -2.27 -9.23 0.85
CA THR A 240 -1.59 -7.95 0.83
C THR A 240 -0.61 -7.94 -0.34
N VAL A 241 -0.60 -6.86 -1.12
CA VAL A 241 0.25 -6.73 -2.32
C VAL A 241 1.10 -5.49 -2.21
N SER A 242 2.39 -5.61 -2.52
CA SER A 242 3.32 -4.49 -2.58
C SER A 242 4.36 -4.67 -3.67
N GLN A 243 5.14 -3.64 -3.94
CA GLN A 243 6.26 -3.68 -4.88
C GLN A 243 7.47 -4.32 -4.19
N GLY A 244 8.09 -5.30 -4.84
CA GLY A 244 9.22 -6.07 -4.34
C GLY A 244 10.48 -5.96 -5.21
N ARG A 245 10.95 -7.07 -5.75
CA ARG A 245 12.18 -7.16 -6.54
C ARG A 245 11.96 -6.85 -8.02
N VAL A 246 13.03 -6.58 -8.74
CA VAL A 246 12.98 -6.37 -10.18
C VAL A 246 12.70 -7.67 -10.92
N GLY A 247 11.73 -7.66 -11.83
CA GLY A 247 11.53 -8.68 -12.84
C GLY A 247 10.88 -9.99 -12.39
N LEU A 248 10.40 -10.10 -11.15
CA LEU A 248 9.73 -11.32 -10.67
C LEU A 248 8.70 -11.04 -9.57
N PHE A 249 7.75 -11.95 -9.41
CA PHE A 249 6.85 -12.00 -8.26
C PHE A 249 7.43 -12.88 -7.16
N ASP A 250 7.17 -12.49 -5.89
CA ASP A 250 7.47 -13.32 -4.73
C ASP A 250 6.19 -13.65 -3.96
N ILE A 251 5.98 -14.92 -3.65
CA ILE A 251 4.98 -15.35 -2.68
C ILE A 251 5.70 -15.50 -1.34
N GLU A 252 5.48 -14.55 -0.44
CA GLU A 252 6.20 -14.46 0.81
C GLU A 252 5.71 -15.51 1.80
N ARG A 253 6.63 -16.33 2.31
CA ARG A 253 6.30 -17.45 3.20
C ARG A 253 6.17 -17.02 4.64
N THR A 254 7.00 -16.08 5.07
CA THR A 254 7.14 -15.72 6.49
C THR A 254 7.30 -14.21 6.66
N ASN A 255 6.58 -13.62 7.60
CA ASN A 255 6.65 -12.20 7.91
C ASN A 255 7.22 -12.02 9.32
N GLY A 256 8.14 -11.06 9.50
CA GLY A 256 8.83 -10.82 10.75
C GLY A 256 8.26 -9.66 11.55
N ALA A 257 8.29 -9.77 12.89
CA ALA A 257 7.86 -8.72 13.83
C ALA A 257 8.84 -7.53 13.91
N TRP A 258 9.47 -7.18 12.82
CA TRP A 258 10.49 -6.14 12.76
C TRP A 258 10.26 -5.18 11.62
N ARG A 259 10.50 -3.88 11.85
CA ARG A 259 10.40 -2.82 10.84
C ARG A 259 11.59 -1.87 10.89
N GLY A 260 11.93 -1.25 9.76
CA GLY A 260 12.86 -0.15 9.79
C GLY A 260 13.70 0.09 8.54
N ASN A 261 14.70 0.90 8.76
CA ASN A 261 15.84 1.23 7.91
C ASN A 261 15.62 2.11 6.69
N TYR A 262 14.40 2.22 6.19
CA TYR A 262 14.15 3.01 4.99
C TYR A 262 13.18 4.15 5.29
N PRO A 263 13.39 5.37 4.78
CA PRO A 263 12.45 6.47 4.99
C PRO A 263 11.13 6.20 4.28
N ASP A 264 10.05 6.57 4.96
CA ASP A 264 8.70 6.57 4.40
C ASP A 264 8.41 7.86 3.58
N ASN A 265 7.18 8.03 3.11
CA ASN A 265 6.79 9.21 2.34
C ASN A 265 6.80 10.53 3.16
N ALA A 266 6.81 10.44 4.47
CA ALA A 266 7.01 11.59 5.37
C ALA A 266 8.49 11.82 5.72
N ASN A 267 9.42 11.07 5.11
CA ASN A 267 10.85 11.08 5.38
C ASN A 267 11.20 10.64 6.81
N VAL A 268 10.34 9.83 7.42
CA VAL A 268 10.59 9.22 8.73
C VAL A 268 11.24 7.86 8.54
N SER A 269 12.35 7.63 9.25
CA SER A 269 13.00 6.30 9.35
C SER A 269 12.83 5.76 10.76
N LEU A 270 12.41 4.50 10.87
CA LEU A 270 12.28 3.78 12.14
C LEU A 270 13.10 2.50 12.08
N THR A 271 13.49 1.97 13.26
CA THR A 271 14.13 0.65 13.37
C THR A 271 13.76 0.07 14.71
N GLU A 272 12.75 -0.80 14.74
CA GLU A 272 12.20 -1.34 15.98
C GLU A 272 11.33 -2.59 15.74
N THR A 273 10.95 -3.27 16.81
CA THR A 273 9.89 -4.28 16.79
C THR A 273 8.57 -3.59 16.39
N ILE A 274 7.82 -4.22 15.49
CA ILE A 274 6.50 -3.71 15.07
C ILE A 274 5.60 -3.52 16.30
N PRO A 275 5.13 -2.30 16.60
CA PRO A 275 4.24 -2.08 17.74
C PRO A 275 2.86 -2.68 17.46
N VAL A 276 2.34 -3.42 18.43
CA VAL A 276 1.00 -4.05 18.39
C VAL A 276 0.25 -3.77 19.69
N SER A 277 -1.07 -3.93 19.69
CA SER A 277 -1.93 -3.66 20.85
C SER A 277 -1.67 -4.59 22.04
N ASP A 278 -1.16 -5.79 21.79
CA ASP A 278 -0.78 -6.78 22.83
C ASP A 278 0.63 -7.30 22.52
N PRO A 279 1.68 -6.61 23.01
CA PRO A 279 3.07 -7.03 22.79
C PRO A 279 3.44 -8.34 23.52
N ALA A 280 2.76 -8.69 24.63
CA ALA A 280 3.10 -9.86 25.40
C ALA A 280 2.80 -11.18 24.66
N SER A 281 1.81 -11.18 23.77
CA SER A 281 1.45 -12.32 22.92
C SER A 281 1.95 -12.18 21.48
N GLN A 282 2.87 -11.26 21.22
CA GLN A 282 3.36 -11.00 19.86
C GLN A 282 4.34 -12.08 19.40
N PRO A 283 4.02 -12.88 18.35
CA PRO A 283 4.96 -13.83 17.79
C PRO A 283 6.06 -13.09 17.01
N GLN A 284 7.27 -13.63 16.98
CA GLN A 284 8.35 -13.10 16.13
C GLN A 284 8.04 -13.28 14.63
N TRP A 285 7.32 -14.32 14.30
CA TRP A 285 7.02 -14.71 12.94
C TRP A 285 5.54 -15.04 12.75
N THR A 286 5.01 -14.65 11.59
CA THR A 286 3.71 -15.10 11.08
C THR A 286 3.92 -15.71 9.70
N SER A 287 3.00 -16.56 9.25
CA SER A 287 3.17 -17.30 7.98
C SER A 287 2.00 -17.09 7.04
N THR A 288 2.31 -17.22 5.74
CA THR A 288 1.31 -17.31 4.69
C THR A 288 0.51 -18.60 4.81
N THR A 289 -0.77 -18.53 4.47
CA THR A 289 -1.63 -19.69 4.19
C THR A 289 -2.17 -19.67 2.76
N LEU A 290 -1.58 -18.81 1.90
CA LEU A 290 -1.80 -18.87 0.45
C LEU A 290 -1.37 -20.24 -0.09
N PRO A 291 -2.03 -20.79 -1.12
CA PRO A 291 -1.62 -22.03 -1.78
C PRO A 291 -0.39 -21.78 -2.68
N TYR A 292 0.72 -21.36 -2.06
CA TYR A 292 1.94 -20.90 -2.73
C TYR A 292 2.49 -21.89 -3.74
N ALA A 293 2.47 -23.19 -3.43
CA ALA A 293 2.96 -24.22 -4.34
C ALA A 293 2.16 -24.24 -5.66
N ALA A 294 0.83 -24.12 -5.58
CA ALA A 294 -0.02 -24.03 -6.77
C ALA A 294 0.23 -22.73 -7.55
N ILE A 295 0.39 -21.60 -6.84
CA ILE A 295 0.65 -20.31 -7.48
C ILE A 295 1.99 -20.32 -8.22
N VAL A 296 3.05 -20.85 -7.61
CA VAL A 296 4.39 -20.93 -8.20
C VAL A 296 4.42 -21.90 -9.40
N ALA A 297 3.68 -23.02 -9.31
CA ALA A 297 3.60 -23.99 -10.40
C ALA A 297 2.76 -23.51 -11.59
N ALA A 298 1.89 -22.51 -11.40
CA ALA A 298 1.00 -22.03 -12.44
C ALA A 298 1.70 -21.04 -13.38
N ASN A 299 1.34 -21.09 -14.66
CA ASN A 299 1.72 -20.03 -15.61
C ASN A 299 0.75 -18.85 -15.47
N THR A 300 1.04 -17.92 -14.56
CA THR A 300 0.17 -16.79 -14.26
C THR A 300 0.43 -15.54 -15.13
N GLY A 301 1.52 -15.50 -15.89
CA GLY A 301 1.84 -14.36 -16.75
C GLY A 301 3.32 -14.28 -17.15
N ARG A 302 3.72 -13.08 -17.56
CA ARG A 302 5.05 -12.81 -18.13
C ARG A 302 6.20 -12.97 -17.14
N PHE A 303 5.99 -12.58 -15.89
CA PHE A 303 7.06 -12.57 -14.90
C PHE A 303 7.11 -13.93 -14.17
N PRO A 304 8.30 -14.46 -13.88
CA PRO A 304 8.43 -15.64 -13.04
C PRO A 304 7.85 -15.38 -11.65
N VAL A 305 7.34 -16.42 -11.01
CA VAL A 305 6.83 -16.41 -9.64
C VAL A 305 7.73 -17.27 -8.77
N SER A 306 8.23 -16.73 -7.68
CA SER A 306 9.14 -17.39 -6.73
C SER A 306 8.42 -17.72 -5.42
N ASP A 307 8.69 -18.91 -4.88
CA ASP A 307 8.42 -19.27 -3.49
C ASP A 307 9.52 -18.64 -2.62
N HIS A 308 9.22 -17.51 -1.97
CA HIS A 308 10.23 -16.74 -1.25
C HIS A 308 10.21 -17.07 0.25
N THR A 309 11.26 -17.78 0.67
CA THR A 309 11.45 -18.29 2.04
C THR A 309 12.49 -17.52 2.86
N THR A 310 13.30 -16.69 2.18
CA THR A 310 14.43 -15.99 2.82
C THR A 310 13.97 -14.99 3.89
N VAL A 311 14.59 -15.04 5.07
CA VAL A 311 14.36 -14.10 6.18
C VAL A 311 15.67 -13.62 6.77
N THR A 312 15.61 -12.56 7.59
CA THR A 312 16.73 -12.12 8.44
C THR A 312 16.31 -12.28 9.89
N GLU A 313 17.15 -12.96 10.67
CA GLU A 313 16.89 -13.28 12.07
C GLU A 313 18.11 -13.05 12.96
N ILE A 314 17.89 -12.98 14.27
CA ILE A 314 18.92 -13.27 15.27
C ILE A 314 18.58 -14.66 15.83
N PRO A 315 19.44 -15.68 15.63
CA PRO A 315 19.21 -17.02 16.16
C PRO A 315 19.10 -17.03 17.69
N ALA A 316 18.40 -18.01 18.23
CA ALA A 316 18.28 -18.15 19.69
C ALA A 316 19.65 -18.23 20.39
N GLY A 317 19.85 -17.37 21.39
CA GLY A 317 21.12 -17.29 22.14
C GLY A 317 22.23 -16.46 21.46
N GLU A 318 21.99 -15.96 20.24
CA GLU A 318 22.93 -15.11 19.51
C GLU A 318 22.58 -13.62 19.64
N THR A 319 23.49 -12.75 19.18
CA THR A 319 23.29 -11.29 19.19
C THR A 319 23.40 -10.66 17.80
N THR A 320 23.90 -11.43 16.84
CA THR A 320 24.13 -10.97 15.46
C THR A 320 23.07 -11.49 14.52
N SER A 321 22.57 -10.62 13.67
CA SER A 321 21.59 -11.00 12.65
C SER A 321 22.25 -11.77 11.50
N VAL A 322 21.54 -12.78 11.00
CA VAL A 322 21.95 -13.59 9.85
C VAL A 322 20.79 -13.74 8.88
N THR A 323 21.09 -13.92 7.59
CA THR A 323 20.10 -14.25 6.57
C THR A 323 19.95 -15.76 6.48
N ARG A 324 18.67 -16.23 6.47
CA ARG A 324 18.30 -17.63 6.32
C ARG A 324 17.54 -17.83 5.00
N PRO A 325 17.99 -18.69 4.10
CA PRO A 325 17.31 -18.95 2.83
C PRO A 325 16.01 -19.76 2.99
N ASP A 326 15.91 -20.60 4.03
CA ASP A 326 14.86 -21.61 4.20
C ASP A 326 13.86 -21.26 5.32
N GLY A 327 13.75 -19.98 5.68
CA GLY A 327 12.90 -19.52 6.77
C GLY A 327 13.62 -19.41 8.12
N PRO A 328 12.91 -18.94 9.16
CA PRO A 328 13.49 -18.69 10.48
C PRO A 328 13.77 -19.97 11.25
N THR A 329 14.81 -19.92 12.09
CA THR A 329 15.08 -21.00 13.03
C THR A 329 14.21 -20.88 14.29
N GLU A 330 14.00 -22.00 14.98
CA GLU A 330 13.20 -22.04 16.19
C GLU A 330 13.78 -21.12 17.29
N GLY A 331 12.90 -20.35 17.92
CA GLY A 331 13.27 -19.41 18.99
C GLY A 331 14.01 -18.16 18.53
N SER A 332 14.20 -17.94 17.23
CA SER A 332 14.87 -16.78 16.68
C SER A 332 14.06 -15.48 16.83
N THR A 333 14.79 -14.35 16.81
CA THR A 333 14.19 -13.01 16.82
C THR A 333 14.22 -12.42 15.42
N ALA A 334 13.09 -11.91 14.94
CA ALA A 334 12.95 -11.33 13.61
C ALA A 334 13.78 -10.04 13.44
N ARG A 335 14.41 -9.89 12.28
CA ARG A 335 15.06 -8.67 11.77
C ARG A 335 14.63 -8.32 10.35
N GLY A 336 13.93 -9.21 9.66
CA GLY A 336 13.29 -9.01 8.37
C GLY A 336 12.54 -10.26 7.98
N GLY A 337 11.30 -10.12 7.52
CA GLY A 337 10.53 -11.20 6.92
C GLY A 337 10.89 -11.41 5.46
N GLY A 338 10.12 -12.20 4.74
CA GLY A 338 10.26 -12.40 3.31
C GLY A 338 10.17 -11.09 2.53
N GLY A 339 9.33 -10.16 2.98
CA GLY A 339 9.24 -8.79 2.45
C GLY A 339 10.32 -7.83 2.94
N GLY A 340 11.42 -8.30 3.51
CA GLY A 340 12.45 -7.47 4.11
C GLY A 340 12.03 -6.92 5.47
N ASN A 341 12.31 -5.63 5.72
CA ASN A 341 11.98 -4.95 6.97
C ASN A 341 11.24 -3.62 6.76
N TYR A 342 10.66 -3.40 5.58
CA TYR A 342 9.90 -2.21 5.25
C TYR A 342 8.38 -2.42 5.47
N LEU A 343 7.58 -1.43 5.08
CA LEU A 343 6.10 -1.46 5.23
C LEU A 343 5.44 -2.65 4.52
N SER A 344 6.08 -3.23 3.51
CA SER A 344 5.65 -4.47 2.87
C SER A 344 5.66 -5.67 3.83
N ASN A 345 6.74 -5.85 4.59
CA ASN A 345 6.79 -6.84 5.65
C ASN A 345 5.80 -6.51 6.78
N GLU A 346 5.69 -5.22 7.16
CA GLU A 346 4.81 -4.82 8.25
C GLU A 346 3.32 -5.05 7.93
N ILE A 347 2.84 -4.72 6.72
CA ILE A 347 1.44 -5.01 6.36
C ILE A 347 1.18 -6.51 6.33
N ALA A 348 2.11 -7.29 5.79
CA ALA A 348 2.01 -8.75 5.74
C ALA A 348 1.95 -9.34 7.15
N TYR A 349 2.84 -8.91 8.03
CA TYR A 349 2.87 -9.31 9.44
C TYR A 349 1.58 -8.95 10.17
N ARG A 350 1.12 -7.69 10.08
CA ARG A 350 -0.10 -7.21 10.75
C ARG A 350 -1.35 -7.92 10.26
N ALA A 351 -1.49 -8.10 8.95
CA ALA A 351 -2.66 -8.75 8.36
C ALA A 351 -2.75 -10.24 8.74
N THR A 352 -1.64 -10.96 8.68
CA THR A 352 -1.59 -12.38 9.09
C THR A 352 -1.70 -12.55 10.60
N LEU A 353 -1.09 -11.68 11.41
CA LEU A 353 -1.28 -11.67 12.86
C LEU A 353 -2.75 -11.39 13.23
N LEU A 354 -3.39 -10.44 12.56
CA LEU A 354 -4.81 -10.14 12.78
C LEU A 354 -5.70 -11.35 12.44
N ARG A 355 -5.47 -12.01 11.29
CA ARG A 355 -6.14 -13.25 10.91
C ARG A 355 -6.00 -14.31 12.02
N ASP A 356 -4.78 -14.51 12.50
CA ASP A 356 -4.49 -15.54 13.52
C ASP A 356 -5.15 -15.21 14.86
N ARG A 357 -5.12 -13.94 15.28
CA ARG A 357 -5.81 -13.46 16.49
C ARG A 357 -7.35 -13.53 16.41
N LEU A 358 -7.91 -13.53 15.21
CA LEU A 358 -9.33 -13.77 14.96
C LEU A 358 -9.68 -15.28 14.94
N GLY A 359 -8.71 -16.17 15.13
CA GLY A 359 -8.90 -17.61 15.06
C GLY A 359 -9.12 -18.16 13.63
N LEU A 360 -8.71 -17.39 12.61
CA LEU A 360 -9.01 -17.70 11.21
C LEU A 360 -7.81 -18.35 10.47
N HIS A 361 -6.74 -18.73 11.17
CA HIS A 361 -5.52 -19.26 10.54
C HIS A 361 -5.78 -20.44 9.61
N SER A 362 -6.59 -21.41 10.06
CA SER A 362 -6.90 -22.63 9.31
C SER A 362 -8.05 -22.49 8.31
N SER A 363 -8.85 -21.44 8.43
CA SER A 363 -10.08 -21.26 7.64
C SER A 363 -10.00 -20.13 6.61
N LEU A 364 -9.12 -19.14 6.82
CA LEU A 364 -8.96 -18.01 5.91
C LEU A 364 -7.57 -18.05 5.25
N PRO A 365 -7.46 -18.53 4.00
CA PRO A 365 -6.24 -18.42 3.21
C PRO A 365 -5.84 -16.94 3.05
N GLY A 366 -4.56 -16.66 3.28
CA GLY A 366 -4.08 -15.29 3.10
C GLY A 366 -2.58 -15.16 3.34
N GLY A 367 -2.00 -14.10 2.80
CA GLY A 367 -0.58 -13.83 2.88
C GLY A 367 -0.17 -12.63 2.05
N HIS A 368 1.09 -12.58 1.64
CA HIS A 368 1.68 -11.45 0.94
C HIS A 368 2.24 -11.85 -0.43
N VAL A 369 2.00 -10.98 -1.40
CA VAL A 369 2.54 -11.08 -2.76
C VAL A 369 3.31 -9.81 -3.09
N HIS A 370 4.60 -9.95 -3.38
CA HIS A 370 5.39 -8.90 -3.99
C HIS A 370 5.23 -8.94 -5.51
N THR A 371 4.93 -7.78 -6.10
CA THR A 371 4.98 -7.60 -7.55
C THR A 371 6.40 -7.22 -7.98
N PRO A 372 6.75 -7.38 -9.27
CA PRO A 372 7.94 -6.77 -9.82
C PRO A 372 7.97 -5.25 -9.59
N VAL A 373 9.16 -4.68 -9.44
CA VAL A 373 9.37 -3.22 -9.50
C VAL A 373 8.88 -2.71 -10.84
N LEU A 374 8.06 -1.66 -10.83
CA LEU A 374 7.61 -1.02 -12.05
C LEU A 374 8.69 -0.08 -12.59
N GLN A 375 9.33 -0.50 -13.67
CA GLN A 375 10.44 0.21 -14.28
C GLN A 375 10.02 0.99 -15.53
N PHE A 376 10.60 2.17 -15.70
CA PHE A 376 10.60 2.90 -16.96
C PHE A 376 11.46 2.18 -18.01
N GLY A 377 11.19 2.44 -19.28
CA GLY A 377 12.05 2.01 -20.38
C GLY A 377 13.47 2.56 -20.26
N THR A 378 14.43 1.83 -20.83
CA THR A 378 15.87 2.14 -20.71
C THR A 378 16.26 3.55 -21.13
N GLY A 379 15.48 4.19 -22.01
CA GLY A 379 15.67 5.59 -22.43
C GLY A 379 15.03 6.64 -21.53
N ASN A 380 14.34 6.22 -20.44
CA ASN A 380 13.55 7.09 -19.56
C ASN A 380 13.90 6.91 -18.07
N THR A 381 15.07 6.43 -17.75
CA THR A 381 15.47 6.09 -16.37
C THR A 381 15.97 7.29 -15.57
N ASP A 382 16.36 8.40 -16.21
CA ASP A 382 16.84 9.60 -15.52
C ASP A 382 15.66 10.45 -15.02
N PRO A 383 15.51 10.65 -13.70
CA PRO A 383 14.42 11.46 -13.13
C PRO A 383 14.47 12.95 -13.55
N ALA A 384 15.64 13.47 -13.89
CA ALA A 384 15.80 14.89 -14.21
C ALA A 384 15.36 15.22 -15.64
N THR A 385 15.50 14.29 -16.57
CA THR A 385 15.25 14.51 -18.01
C THR A 385 14.17 13.60 -18.58
N GLY A 386 13.77 12.57 -17.84
CA GLY A 386 12.79 11.59 -18.28
C GLY A 386 11.36 12.12 -18.27
N THR A 387 10.52 11.49 -19.08
CA THR A 387 9.07 11.76 -19.14
C THR A 387 8.32 10.96 -18.11
N ILE A 388 7.11 11.40 -17.75
CA ILE A 388 6.28 10.74 -16.73
C ILE A 388 5.73 9.37 -17.17
N THR A 389 5.90 8.98 -18.42
CA THR A 389 5.41 7.70 -18.97
C THR A 389 6.18 7.34 -20.24
N ASP A 390 6.25 6.06 -20.55
CA ASP A 390 6.71 5.50 -21.80
C ASP A 390 6.01 4.17 -22.08
N PRO A 391 6.09 3.61 -23.30
CA PRO A 391 5.39 2.38 -23.67
C PRO A 391 5.81 1.15 -22.85
N GLU A 392 7.07 1.07 -22.41
CA GLU A 392 7.56 -0.05 -21.59
C GLU A 392 7.01 0.02 -20.18
N PHE A 393 7.00 1.19 -19.57
CA PHE A 393 6.43 1.46 -18.26
C PHE A 393 4.93 1.08 -18.22
N VAL A 394 4.18 1.49 -19.24
CA VAL A 394 2.74 1.15 -19.36
C VAL A 394 2.54 -0.36 -19.52
N ARG A 395 3.29 -0.99 -20.44
CA ARG A 395 3.21 -2.44 -20.65
C ARG A 395 3.53 -3.22 -19.38
N ASN A 396 4.63 -2.86 -18.69
CA ASN A 396 5.03 -3.49 -17.43
C ASN A 396 3.90 -3.43 -16.39
N ARG A 397 3.25 -2.27 -16.23
CA ARG A 397 2.14 -2.10 -15.30
C ARG A 397 0.93 -2.96 -15.67
N LEU A 398 0.54 -2.98 -16.93
CA LEU A 398 -0.58 -3.81 -17.41
C LEU A 398 -0.30 -5.30 -17.24
N ASP A 399 0.91 -5.75 -17.53
CA ASP A 399 1.30 -7.16 -17.35
C ASP A 399 1.30 -7.55 -15.86
N ILE A 400 1.76 -6.66 -14.97
CA ILE A 400 1.71 -6.90 -13.52
C ILE A 400 0.26 -7.00 -13.03
N ILE A 401 -0.62 -6.07 -13.42
CA ILE A 401 -2.04 -6.10 -13.06
C ILE A 401 -2.70 -7.41 -13.52
N ALA A 402 -2.47 -7.78 -14.77
CA ALA A 402 -3.02 -9.01 -15.33
C ALA A 402 -2.51 -10.25 -14.57
N GLN A 403 -1.23 -10.28 -14.23
CA GLN A 403 -0.64 -11.39 -13.52
C GLN A 403 -1.10 -11.49 -12.07
N VAL A 404 -1.28 -10.39 -11.36
CA VAL A 404 -1.90 -10.43 -10.02
C VAL A 404 -3.31 -11.00 -10.09
N ARG A 405 -4.11 -10.63 -11.10
CA ARG A 405 -5.44 -11.20 -11.29
C ARG A 405 -5.40 -12.73 -11.46
N GLU A 406 -4.47 -13.24 -12.25
CA GLU A 406 -4.30 -14.69 -12.44
C GLU A 406 -3.77 -15.39 -11.17
N ILE A 407 -2.86 -14.75 -10.42
CA ILE A 407 -2.41 -15.25 -9.11
C ILE A 407 -3.60 -15.38 -8.15
N LEU A 408 -4.48 -14.37 -8.08
CA LEU A 408 -5.69 -14.40 -7.26
C LEU A 408 -6.65 -15.51 -7.69
N LYS A 409 -6.79 -15.73 -9.01
CA LYS A 409 -7.61 -16.82 -9.55
C LYS A 409 -7.04 -18.17 -9.13
N VAL A 410 -5.75 -18.42 -9.34
CA VAL A 410 -5.08 -19.67 -8.94
C VAL A 410 -5.19 -19.88 -7.43
N ALA A 411 -5.00 -18.82 -6.63
CA ALA A 411 -5.17 -18.89 -5.18
C ALA A 411 -6.60 -19.31 -4.80
N ALA A 412 -7.60 -18.70 -5.42
CA ALA A 412 -9.00 -19.03 -5.18
C ALA A 412 -9.34 -20.46 -5.63
N ASP A 413 -8.85 -20.91 -6.80
CA ASP A 413 -9.10 -22.24 -7.33
C ASP A 413 -8.48 -23.38 -6.45
N ASN A 414 -7.47 -23.04 -5.64
CA ASN A 414 -6.75 -24.01 -4.80
C ASN A 414 -7.03 -23.84 -3.29
N THR A 415 -8.11 -23.15 -2.94
CA THR A 415 -8.57 -22.97 -1.55
C THR A 415 -10.03 -23.39 -1.44
N THR A 416 -10.37 -24.12 -0.36
CA THR A 416 -11.76 -24.55 -0.09
C THR A 416 -12.63 -23.37 0.30
N ASP A 417 -13.86 -23.32 -0.20
CA ASP A 417 -14.89 -22.41 0.29
C ASP A 417 -15.36 -22.86 1.67
N VAL A 418 -14.95 -22.14 2.71
CA VAL A 418 -15.25 -22.48 4.12
C VAL A 418 -16.71 -22.19 4.49
N ARG A 419 -17.48 -21.53 3.60
CA ARG A 419 -18.90 -21.19 3.81
C ARG A 419 -19.86 -22.25 3.24
N LYS A 420 -19.33 -23.21 2.49
CA LYS A 420 -20.04 -24.40 2.05
C LYS A 420 -19.88 -25.52 3.08
#